data_9fb9bce01cc879e574273f0e1fd9bfcb
#
_entry.id   9fb9bce01cc879e574273f0e1fd9bfcb
#
_cell.length_a   1.000
_cell.length_b   1.000
_cell.length_c   1.000
_cell.angle_alpha   90.00
_cell.angle_beta   90.00
_cell.angle_gamma   90.00
#
_symmetry.space_group_name_H-M   'P 1'
#
loop_
_entity.id
_entity.type
_entity.pdbx_description
1 polymer ?
#
loop_
_entity_poly.entity_id
_entity_poly.type
_entity_poly.pdbx_seq_one_letter_code
_entity_poly.pdbx_strand_id
1 'polypeptide(L)'
;MNKINFLKESLKSLKTSGTLFPSSRFLASKLLKSIDFKTTKLVVEFGPGNGIITKEILARLKPDATLITFEINDSFYKALLKIEDSRLIVSNQSADKVLEVIKQHGFSSTDYIVSSLPLTNIPKPISAVILDSAYESLNPKGYFFQYQYSLTYYSALKEIFKGNVDLGFEPLNVPPAFVYTCQKD
;
A
#
# COMPACT_ATOMS: atom_id res chain seq x y z
N MET A 1 6.32 -24.63 5.53
CA MET A 1 5.59 -23.88 4.48
C MET A 1 6.13 -22.47 4.48
N ASN A 2 6.63 -21.98 3.35
CA ASN A 2 7.27 -20.65 3.26
C ASN A 2 6.19 -19.57 3.48
N LYS A 3 6.46 -18.53 4.32
CA LYS A 3 5.53 -17.42 4.63
C LYS A 3 4.91 -16.80 3.36
N ILE A 4 5.70 -16.69 2.29
CA ILE A 4 5.27 -16.14 1.00
C ILE A 4 4.22 -17.03 0.32
N ASN A 5 4.39 -18.36 0.35
CA ASN A 5 3.44 -19.29 -0.25
C ASN A 5 2.10 -19.28 0.50
N PHE A 6 2.14 -19.20 1.83
CA PHE A 6 0.93 -19.07 2.64
C PHE A 6 0.19 -17.75 2.37
N LEU A 7 0.93 -16.66 2.23
CA LEU A 7 0.35 -15.35 1.89
C LEU A 7 -0.25 -15.36 0.47
N LYS A 8 0.46 -15.97 -0.51
CA LYS A 8 -0.04 -16.14 -1.88
C LYS A 8 -1.33 -16.98 -1.90
N GLU A 9 -1.43 -18.04 -1.11
CA GLU A 9 -2.64 -18.87 -1.03
C GLU A 9 -3.79 -18.14 -0.35
N SER A 10 -3.54 -17.43 0.75
CA SER A 10 -4.57 -16.62 1.43
C SER A 10 -5.14 -15.54 0.52
N LEU A 11 -4.32 -14.92 -0.32
CA LEU A 11 -4.77 -13.91 -1.30
C LEU A 11 -5.40 -14.53 -2.56
N LYS A 12 -5.03 -15.76 -2.95
CA LYS A 12 -5.71 -16.50 -4.02
C LYS A 12 -7.16 -16.84 -3.68
N SER A 13 -7.42 -17.23 -2.44
CA SER A 13 -8.78 -17.56 -1.97
C SER A 13 -9.71 -16.35 -2.02
N LEU A 14 -9.19 -15.13 -1.92
CA LEU A 14 -9.96 -13.89 -2.04
C LEU A 14 -10.44 -13.61 -3.47
N LYS A 15 -9.67 -14.01 -4.50
CA LYS A 15 -10.08 -13.88 -5.90
C LYS A 15 -11.28 -14.79 -6.23
N THR A 16 -11.32 -15.99 -5.65
CA THR A 16 -12.40 -16.94 -5.87
C THR A 16 -13.70 -16.55 -5.15
N SER A 17 -13.60 -15.74 -4.09
CA SER A 17 -14.78 -15.26 -3.33
C SER A 17 -15.34 -13.91 -3.84
N GLY A 18 -14.83 -13.36 -4.96
CA GLY A 18 -15.34 -12.11 -5.53
C GLY A 18 -15.12 -10.85 -4.67
N THR A 19 -14.30 -10.94 -3.63
CA THR A 19 -14.15 -9.91 -2.59
C THR A 19 -13.14 -8.81 -2.95
N LEU A 20 -12.42 -8.93 -4.07
CA LEU A 20 -11.50 -7.90 -4.55
C LEU A 20 -12.20 -7.06 -5.61
N PHE A 21 -13.04 -6.12 -5.18
CA PHE A 21 -13.52 -5.07 -6.08
C PHE A 21 -12.37 -4.12 -6.42
N PRO A 22 -12.25 -3.71 -7.69
CA PRO A 22 -11.28 -2.68 -8.06
C PRO A 22 -11.56 -1.41 -7.25
N SER A 23 -10.50 -0.79 -6.71
CA SER A 23 -10.63 0.50 -6.04
C SER A 23 -11.27 1.52 -6.97
N SER A 24 -12.32 2.19 -6.50
CA SER A 24 -12.95 3.23 -7.30
C SER A 24 -12.01 4.44 -7.46
N ARG A 25 -12.21 5.23 -8.51
CA ARG A 25 -11.46 6.50 -8.68
C ARG A 25 -11.67 7.47 -7.50
N PHE A 26 -12.82 7.38 -6.82
CA PHE A 26 -13.11 8.18 -5.63
C PHE A 26 -12.24 7.76 -4.46
N LEU A 27 -12.11 6.45 -4.21
CA LEU A 27 -11.23 5.90 -3.19
C LEU A 27 -9.75 6.23 -3.48
N ALA A 28 -9.31 6.05 -4.73
CA ALA A 28 -7.96 6.42 -5.14
C ALA A 28 -7.70 7.93 -4.91
N SER A 29 -8.63 8.79 -5.32
CA SER A 29 -8.52 10.24 -5.09
C SER A 29 -8.43 10.58 -3.61
N LYS A 30 -9.23 9.92 -2.77
CA LYS A 30 -9.23 10.15 -1.32
C LYS A 30 -7.93 9.70 -0.66
N LEU A 31 -7.40 8.53 -1.03
CA LEU A 31 -6.12 8.03 -0.54
C LEU A 31 -4.95 8.96 -0.90
N LEU A 32 -4.98 9.54 -2.09
CA LEU A 32 -3.89 10.35 -2.62
C LEU A 32 -4.03 11.85 -2.32
N LYS A 33 -5.13 12.28 -1.68
CA LYS A 33 -5.44 13.70 -1.46
C LYS A 33 -4.39 14.42 -0.63
N SER A 34 -3.83 13.74 0.36
CA SER A 34 -2.87 14.32 1.31
C SER A 34 -1.40 14.14 0.90
N ILE A 35 -1.13 13.58 -0.27
CA ILE A 35 0.23 13.44 -0.79
C ILE A 35 0.65 14.75 -1.45
N ASP A 36 1.76 15.33 -0.97
CA ASP A 36 2.41 16.45 -1.65
C ASP A 36 3.34 15.93 -2.75
N PHE A 37 2.78 15.71 -3.92
CA PHE A 37 3.54 15.25 -5.09
C PHE A 37 4.61 16.24 -5.58
N LYS A 38 4.62 17.50 -5.09
CA LYS A 38 5.61 18.50 -5.50
C LYS A 38 6.96 18.31 -4.84
N THR A 39 6.98 17.77 -3.61
CA THR A 39 8.20 17.56 -2.82
C THR A 39 8.61 16.10 -2.71
N THR A 40 7.68 15.18 -2.97
CA THR A 40 7.87 13.72 -2.86
C THR A 40 9.02 13.23 -3.72
N LYS A 41 9.86 12.36 -3.14
CA LYS A 41 10.94 11.64 -3.83
C LYS A 41 10.64 10.15 -3.99
N LEU A 42 10.01 9.54 -2.99
CA LEU A 42 9.64 8.13 -3.02
C LEU A 42 8.22 7.95 -2.50
N VAL A 43 7.42 7.27 -3.31
CA VAL A 43 6.15 6.66 -2.88
C VAL A 43 6.30 5.14 -2.93
N VAL A 44 5.78 4.46 -1.92
CA VAL A 44 5.67 3.00 -1.91
C VAL A 44 4.20 2.61 -2.00
N GLU A 45 3.88 1.59 -2.79
CA GLU A 45 2.52 1.05 -2.90
C GLU A 45 2.51 -0.43 -2.53
N PHE A 46 1.67 -0.81 -1.56
CA PHE A 46 1.45 -2.20 -1.15
C PHE A 46 0.17 -2.76 -1.77
N GLY A 47 0.29 -3.86 -2.51
CA GLY A 47 -0.82 -4.55 -3.12
C GLY A 47 -1.51 -3.76 -4.24
N PRO A 48 -0.77 -3.29 -5.27
CA PRO A 48 -1.31 -2.51 -6.39
C PRO A 48 -2.40 -3.26 -7.19
N GLY A 49 -2.40 -4.58 -7.15
CA GLY A 49 -3.35 -5.39 -7.88
C GLY A 49 -3.34 -5.11 -9.39
N ASN A 50 -4.46 -4.60 -9.92
CA ASN A 50 -4.59 -4.25 -11.35
C ASN A 50 -3.96 -2.89 -11.72
N GLY A 51 -3.32 -2.18 -10.77
CA GLY A 51 -2.58 -0.96 -11.00
C GLY A 51 -3.43 0.32 -11.17
N ILE A 52 -4.67 0.35 -10.69
CA ILE A 52 -5.51 1.56 -10.74
C ILE A 52 -4.86 2.69 -9.93
N ILE A 53 -4.51 2.43 -8.67
CA ILE A 53 -3.87 3.42 -7.80
C ILE A 53 -2.45 3.71 -8.29
N THR A 54 -1.71 2.71 -8.76
CA THR A 54 -0.38 2.87 -9.39
C THR A 54 -0.39 3.93 -10.48
N LYS A 55 -1.35 3.83 -11.43
CA LYS A 55 -1.48 4.79 -12.54
C LYS A 55 -1.84 6.19 -12.06
N GLU A 56 -2.70 6.30 -11.04
CA GLU A 56 -3.08 7.60 -10.45
C GLU A 56 -1.89 8.25 -9.72
N ILE A 57 -1.02 7.46 -9.07
CA ILE A 57 0.22 7.96 -8.47
C ILE A 57 1.17 8.45 -9.56
N LEU A 58 1.44 7.62 -10.58
CA LEU A 58 2.33 7.95 -11.69
C LEU A 58 1.89 9.21 -12.45
N ALA A 59 0.57 9.39 -12.65
CA ALA A 59 0.02 10.58 -13.30
C ALA A 59 0.31 11.90 -12.56
N ARG A 60 0.58 11.83 -11.25
CA ARG A 60 0.84 12.99 -10.39
C ARG A 60 2.30 13.12 -9.96
N LEU A 61 3.06 12.02 -10.05
CA LEU A 61 4.45 11.94 -9.61
C LEU A 61 5.35 12.77 -10.53
N LYS A 62 6.33 13.48 -9.95
CA LYS A 62 7.33 14.23 -10.72
C LYS A 62 8.29 13.30 -11.48
N PRO A 63 8.96 13.82 -12.55
CA PRO A 63 9.92 13.03 -13.32
C PRO A 63 11.11 12.51 -12.52
N ASP A 64 11.50 13.20 -11.43
CA ASP A 64 12.63 12.88 -10.57
C ASP A 64 12.25 12.11 -9.30
N ALA A 65 11.00 11.67 -9.21
CA ALA A 65 10.50 10.86 -8.09
C ALA A 65 10.27 9.41 -8.52
N THR A 66 10.23 8.50 -7.57
CA THR A 66 10.11 7.05 -7.79
C THR A 66 8.85 6.50 -7.13
N LEU A 67 8.23 5.53 -7.78
CA LEU A 67 7.19 4.67 -7.20
C LEU A 67 7.71 3.24 -7.12
N ILE A 68 7.75 2.65 -5.93
CA ILE A 68 8.06 1.23 -5.73
C ILE A 68 6.79 0.50 -5.31
N THR A 69 6.40 -0.53 -6.07
CA THR A 69 5.21 -1.33 -5.78
C THR A 69 5.58 -2.72 -5.31
N PHE A 70 4.77 -3.28 -4.37
CA PHE A 70 4.94 -4.63 -3.83
C PHE A 70 3.72 -5.48 -4.17
N GLU A 71 3.89 -6.43 -5.09
CA GLU A 71 2.81 -7.31 -5.54
C GLU A 71 3.28 -8.77 -5.61
N ILE A 72 2.73 -9.60 -4.73
CA ILE A 72 3.10 -11.02 -4.64
C ILE A 72 2.30 -11.93 -5.56
N ASN A 73 1.19 -11.46 -6.12
CA ASN A 73 0.41 -12.21 -7.08
C ASN A 73 1.06 -12.14 -8.46
N ASP A 74 1.52 -13.27 -8.97
CA ASP A 74 2.30 -13.35 -10.21
C ASP A 74 1.55 -12.80 -11.44
N SER A 75 0.21 -12.92 -11.51
CA SER A 75 -0.59 -12.38 -12.61
C SER A 75 -0.63 -10.87 -12.60
N PHE A 76 -0.83 -10.27 -11.41
CA PHE A 76 -0.82 -8.82 -11.24
C PHE A 76 0.59 -8.25 -11.41
N TYR A 77 1.59 -8.91 -10.84
CA TYR A 77 2.99 -8.54 -11.04
C TYR A 77 3.35 -8.45 -12.54
N LYS A 78 3.02 -9.48 -13.33
CA LYS A 78 3.24 -9.48 -14.78
C LYS A 78 2.45 -8.40 -15.52
N ALA A 79 1.26 -8.04 -15.03
CA ALA A 79 0.46 -6.96 -15.59
C ALA A 79 1.08 -5.58 -15.30
N LEU A 80 1.61 -5.38 -14.08
CA LEU A 80 2.28 -4.14 -13.69
C LEU A 80 3.59 -3.90 -14.46
N LEU A 81 4.34 -4.96 -14.77
CA LEU A 81 5.56 -4.87 -15.61
C LEU A 81 5.30 -4.36 -17.04
N LYS A 82 4.03 -4.34 -17.49
CA LYS A 82 3.65 -3.78 -18.81
C LYS A 82 3.40 -2.27 -18.75
N ILE A 83 3.47 -1.65 -17.58
CA ILE A 83 3.35 -0.20 -17.44
C ILE A 83 4.71 0.40 -17.81
N GLU A 84 4.76 1.08 -18.94
CA GLU A 84 5.97 1.73 -19.47
C GLU A 84 6.15 3.11 -18.82
N ASP A 85 6.74 3.12 -17.61
CA ASP A 85 7.09 4.34 -16.88
C ASP A 85 8.41 4.13 -16.14
N SER A 86 9.42 4.92 -16.47
CA SER A 86 10.78 4.80 -15.89
C SER A 86 10.85 5.09 -14.39
N ARG A 87 9.82 5.72 -13.83
CA ARG A 87 9.71 6.02 -12.40
C ARG A 87 9.15 4.85 -11.59
N LEU A 88 8.60 3.82 -12.28
CA LEU A 88 7.97 2.66 -11.65
C LEU A 88 8.96 1.52 -11.47
N ILE A 89 9.07 1.05 -10.25
CA ILE A 89 9.78 -0.18 -9.87
C ILE A 89 8.75 -1.16 -9.32
N VAL A 90 8.67 -2.35 -9.94
CA VAL A 90 7.72 -3.39 -9.51
C VAL A 90 8.48 -4.51 -8.81
N SER A 91 8.20 -4.72 -7.52
CA SER A 91 8.79 -5.79 -6.71
C SER A 91 7.80 -6.94 -6.54
N ASN A 92 8.24 -8.18 -6.82
CA ASN A 92 7.48 -9.40 -6.52
C ASN A 92 7.81 -9.93 -5.11
N GLN A 93 8.14 -9.05 -4.19
CA GLN A 93 8.41 -9.38 -2.80
C GLN A 93 7.21 -9.03 -1.91
N SER A 94 7.16 -9.64 -0.73
CA SER A 94 6.17 -9.29 0.29
C SER A 94 6.47 -7.91 0.89
N ALA A 95 5.43 -7.18 1.28
CA ALA A 95 5.52 -5.82 1.81
C ALA A 95 6.35 -5.70 3.10
N ASP A 96 6.53 -6.79 3.85
CA ASP A 96 7.45 -6.83 5.00
C ASP A 96 8.94 -6.63 4.63
N LYS A 97 9.26 -6.72 3.33
CA LYS A 97 10.60 -6.47 2.77
C LYS A 97 10.83 -5.02 2.32
N VAL A 98 9.92 -4.10 2.67
CA VAL A 98 9.98 -2.72 2.19
C VAL A 98 11.32 -2.05 2.48
N LEU A 99 11.87 -2.16 3.69
CA LEU A 99 13.16 -1.58 4.06
C LEU A 99 14.33 -2.11 3.22
N GLU A 100 14.31 -3.41 2.93
CA GLU A 100 15.34 -4.06 2.12
C GLU A 100 15.27 -3.56 0.66
N VAL A 101 14.06 -3.55 0.08
CA VAL A 101 13.86 -3.17 -1.31
C VAL A 101 14.15 -1.69 -1.55
N ILE A 102 13.66 -0.77 -0.71
CA ILE A 102 13.95 0.66 -0.90
C ILE A 102 15.45 0.96 -0.81
N LYS A 103 16.20 0.25 0.08
CA LYS A 103 17.67 0.37 0.18
C LYS A 103 18.39 -0.12 -1.07
N GLN A 104 17.93 -1.21 -1.70
CA GLN A 104 18.48 -1.72 -2.96
C GLN A 104 18.35 -0.70 -4.10
N HIS A 105 17.36 0.20 -4.02
CA HIS A 105 17.13 1.27 -5.00
C HIS A 105 17.67 2.64 -4.54
N GLY A 106 18.53 2.68 -3.51
CA GLY A 106 19.24 3.89 -3.08
C GLY A 106 18.47 4.80 -2.13
N PHE A 107 17.33 4.34 -1.57
CA PHE A 107 16.55 5.10 -0.59
C PHE A 107 16.77 4.57 0.83
N SER A 108 16.89 5.46 1.81
CA SER A 108 16.95 5.09 3.23
C SER A 108 15.56 4.97 3.87
N SER A 109 14.58 5.69 3.33
CA SER A 109 13.21 5.78 3.82
C SER A 109 12.28 6.27 2.71
N THR A 110 10.98 6.29 2.95
CA THR A 110 9.97 6.76 2.00
C THR A 110 9.11 7.89 2.58
N ASP A 111 8.62 8.78 1.71
CA ASP A 111 7.75 9.88 2.12
C ASP A 111 6.32 9.40 2.39
N TYR A 112 5.83 8.49 1.55
CA TYR A 112 4.46 8.02 1.59
C TYR A 112 4.38 6.52 1.29
N ILE A 113 3.49 5.84 2.02
CA ILE A 113 3.08 4.47 1.71
C ILE A 113 1.58 4.46 1.46
N VAL A 114 1.15 3.92 0.32
CA VAL A 114 -0.25 3.70 -0.02
C VAL A 114 -0.51 2.19 -0.03
N SER A 115 -1.41 1.72 0.82
CA SER A 115 -1.66 0.29 0.98
C SER A 115 -3.09 -0.09 0.62
N SER A 116 -3.20 -1.06 -0.27
CA SER A 116 -4.44 -1.75 -0.66
C SER A 116 -4.50 -3.18 -0.13
N LEU A 117 -3.63 -3.52 0.82
CA LEU A 117 -3.61 -4.87 1.38
C LEU A 117 -4.88 -5.16 2.18
N PRO A 118 -5.54 -6.30 1.96
CA PRO A 118 -6.70 -6.72 2.73
C PRO A 118 -6.25 -7.28 4.10
N LEU A 119 -5.85 -6.39 5.02
CA LEU A 119 -5.22 -6.76 6.30
C LEU A 119 -6.04 -7.77 7.09
N THR A 120 -7.37 -7.69 7.03
CA THR A 120 -8.28 -8.63 7.72
C THR A 120 -8.17 -10.07 7.21
N ASN A 121 -7.65 -10.25 6.00
CA ASN A 121 -7.49 -11.57 5.35
C ASN A 121 -6.05 -12.07 5.42
N ILE A 122 -5.14 -11.26 5.96
CA ILE A 122 -3.74 -11.61 6.20
C ILE A 122 -3.63 -12.11 7.66
N PRO A 123 -2.93 -13.23 7.93
CA PRO A 123 -2.71 -13.68 9.30
C PRO A 123 -2.10 -12.58 10.17
N LYS A 124 -2.63 -12.40 11.38
CA LYS A 124 -2.22 -11.32 12.29
C LYS A 124 -0.70 -11.20 12.49
N PRO A 125 0.08 -12.29 12.67
CA PRO A 125 1.53 -12.15 12.81
C PRO A 125 2.21 -11.58 11.57
N ILE A 126 1.68 -11.84 10.37
CA ILE A 126 2.25 -11.35 9.12
C ILE A 126 1.84 -9.88 8.91
N SER A 127 0.56 -9.54 9.13
CA SER A 127 0.11 -8.15 9.00
C SER A 127 0.78 -7.23 10.03
N ALA A 128 1.07 -7.71 11.24
CA ALA A 128 1.85 -6.95 12.23
C ALA A 128 3.25 -6.61 11.70
N VAL A 129 4.00 -7.61 11.21
CA VAL A 129 5.34 -7.37 10.63
C VAL A 129 5.29 -6.42 9.43
N ILE A 130 4.27 -6.52 8.57
CA ILE A 130 4.10 -5.58 7.45
C ILE A 130 3.88 -4.16 7.95
N LEU A 131 3.03 -3.97 8.94
CA LEU A 131 2.72 -2.64 9.48
C LEU A 131 3.91 -2.04 10.24
N ASP A 132 4.65 -2.84 11.00
CA ASP A 132 5.88 -2.41 11.68
C ASP A 132 6.94 -1.99 10.66
N SER A 133 7.17 -2.81 9.62
CA SER A 133 8.11 -2.48 8.54
C SER A 133 7.69 -1.23 7.77
N ALA A 134 6.39 -1.02 7.57
CA ALA A 134 5.86 0.19 6.97
C ALA A 134 6.18 1.42 7.83
N TYR A 135 5.89 1.35 9.14
CA TYR A 135 6.21 2.44 10.06
C TYR A 135 7.71 2.76 10.07
N GLU A 136 8.57 1.73 10.17
CA GLU A 136 10.02 1.91 10.20
C GLU A 136 10.55 2.56 8.91
N SER A 137 10.01 2.18 7.75
CA SER A 137 10.47 2.68 6.45
C SER A 137 10.04 4.12 6.13
N LEU A 138 9.06 4.67 6.83
CA LEU A 138 8.63 6.06 6.63
C LEU A 138 9.67 7.06 7.14
N ASN A 139 9.78 8.19 6.45
CA ASN A 139 10.45 9.38 6.97
C ASN A 139 9.72 9.89 8.24
N PRO A 140 10.41 10.63 9.15
CA PRO A 140 9.70 11.45 10.14
C PRO A 140 8.65 12.34 9.44
N LYS A 141 7.44 12.39 10.00
CA LYS A 141 6.27 13.06 9.42
C LYS A 141 5.76 12.47 8.10
N GLY A 142 6.29 11.35 7.62
CA GLY A 142 5.76 10.58 6.50
C GLY A 142 4.41 9.95 6.81
N TYR A 143 3.69 9.55 5.78
CA TYR A 143 2.33 9.03 5.94
C TYR A 143 2.16 7.62 5.39
N PHE A 144 1.38 6.83 6.11
CA PHE A 144 0.83 5.56 5.67
C PHE A 144 -0.68 5.71 5.43
N PHE A 145 -1.11 5.47 4.21
CA PHE A 145 -2.51 5.46 3.81
C PHE A 145 -2.98 4.03 3.61
N GLN A 146 -4.09 3.67 4.24
CA GLN A 146 -4.68 2.35 4.15
C GLN A 146 -6.19 2.47 4.01
N TYR A 147 -6.83 1.68 3.16
CA TYR A 147 -8.27 1.52 3.22
C TYR A 147 -8.68 0.12 3.67
N GLN A 148 -9.81 0.01 4.33
CA GLN A 148 -10.42 -1.24 4.79
C GLN A 148 -11.94 -1.14 4.72
N TYR A 149 -12.60 -2.30 4.67
CA TYR A 149 -14.06 -2.39 4.73
C TYR A 149 -14.60 -2.58 6.15
N SER A 150 -13.72 -2.55 7.15
CA SER A 150 -14.07 -2.66 8.58
C SER A 150 -13.08 -1.88 9.43
N LEU A 151 -13.44 -1.63 10.69
CA LEU A 151 -12.59 -0.94 11.67
C LEU A 151 -11.66 -1.88 12.46
N THR A 152 -11.56 -3.15 12.07
CA THR A 152 -10.80 -4.19 12.81
C THR A 152 -9.35 -3.80 13.08
N TYR A 153 -8.71 -3.05 12.17
CA TYR A 153 -7.30 -2.64 12.31
C TYR A 153 -7.12 -1.24 12.91
N TYR A 154 -8.21 -0.55 13.30
CA TYR A 154 -8.11 0.82 13.81
C TYR A 154 -7.25 0.91 15.07
N SER A 155 -7.47 0.03 16.06
CA SER A 155 -6.70 0.01 17.31
C SER A 155 -5.22 -0.33 17.07
N ALA A 156 -4.93 -1.32 16.21
CA ALA A 156 -3.57 -1.69 15.88
C ALA A 156 -2.81 -0.54 15.17
N LEU A 157 -3.46 0.14 14.23
CA LEU A 157 -2.87 1.31 13.57
C LEU A 157 -2.63 2.46 14.56
N LYS A 158 -3.56 2.71 15.50
CA LYS A 158 -3.36 3.72 16.56
C LYS A 158 -2.19 3.37 17.48
N GLU A 159 -1.98 2.11 17.78
CA GLU A 159 -0.84 1.66 18.59
C GLU A 159 0.49 1.91 17.85
N ILE A 160 0.61 1.43 16.60
CA ILE A 160 1.82 1.55 15.79
C ILE A 160 2.16 3.01 15.50
N PHE A 161 1.17 3.83 15.14
CA PHE A 161 1.34 5.26 14.81
C PHE A 161 1.12 6.18 16.03
N LYS A 162 1.18 5.65 17.26
CA LYS A 162 1.13 6.40 18.52
C LYS A 162 -0.04 7.38 18.63
N GLY A 163 -1.18 6.98 18.10
CA GLY A 163 -2.40 7.79 18.10
C GLY A 163 -2.56 8.74 16.91
N ASN A 164 -1.54 8.97 16.10
CA ASN A 164 -1.58 9.85 14.92
C ASN A 164 -2.30 9.18 13.74
N VAL A 165 -3.58 8.88 13.90
CA VAL A 165 -4.42 8.21 12.91
C VAL A 165 -5.73 8.96 12.73
N ASP A 166 -5.91 9.55 11.56
CA ASP A 166 -7.18 10.09 11.12
C ASP A 166 -8.00 9.03 10.37
N LEU A 167 -9.31 9.03 10.62
CA LEU A 167 -10.24 8.10 10.01
C LEU A 167 -11.20 8.84 9.09
N GLY A 168 -11.16 8.50 7.80
CA GLY A 168 -12.11 8.95 6.80
C GLY A 168 -13.04 7.83 6.34
N PHE A 169 -14.09 8.20 5.62
CA PHE A 169 -15.06 7.26 5.04
C PHE A 169 -15.34 7.62 3.58
N GLU A 170 -15.30 6.62 2.67
CA GLU A 170 -15.60 6.80 1.25
C GLU A 170 -16.86 6.01 0.88
N PRO A 171 -18.03 6.68 0.82
CA PRO A 171 -19.30 6.02 0.53
C PRO A 171 -19.47 5.65 -0.95
N LEU A 172 -18.74 6.33 -1.86
CA LEU A 172 -18.84 6.10 -3.30
C LEU A 172 -17.95 4.96 -3.80
N ASN A 173 -17.23 4.32 -2.89
CA ASN A 173 -16.60 3.03 -3.19
C ASN A 173 -17.61 1.90 -3.00
N VAL A 174 -17.51 0.84 -3.79
CA VAL A 174 -18.41 -0.33 -3.66
C VAL A 174 -17.59 -1.58 -3.35
N PRO A 175 -17.72 -2.14 -2.14
CA PRO A 175 -18.46 -1.62 -0.98
C PRO A 175 -17.82 -0.34 -0.41
N PRO A 176 -18.56 0.47 0.39
CA PRO A 176 -18.02 1.63 1.07
C PRO A 176 -16.81 1.31 1.92
N ALA A 177 -15.82 2.21 2.00
CA ALA A 177 -14.55 1.94 2.64
C ALA A 177 -14.17 2.99 3.68
N PHE A 178 -13.54 2.54 4.76
CA PHE A 178 -12.84 3.38 5.70
C PHE A 178 -11.43 3.67 5.18
N VAL A 179 -10.98 4.90 5.30
CA VAL A 179 -9.65 5.35 4.90
C VAL A 179 -8.90 5.82 6.12
N TYR A 180 -7.78 5.18 6.40
CA TYR A 180 -6.88 5.52 7.48
C TYR A 180 -5.75 6.37 6.93
N THR A 181 -5.51 7.51 7.55
CA THR A 181 -4.36 8.39 7.32
C THR A 181 -3.52 8.38 8.57
N CYS A 182 -2.39 7.68 8.53
CA CYS A 182 -1.53 7.48 9.68
C CYS A 182 -0.21 8.24 9.47
N GLN A 183 0.17 9.11 10.42
CA GLN A 183 1.41 9.88 10.33
C GLN A 183 2.46 9.33 11.29
N LYS A 184 3.68 9.13 10.80
CA LYS A 184 4.84 8.84 11.65
C LYS A 184 5.25 10.11 12.42
N ASP A 185 5.67 9.94 13.67
CA ASP A 185 6.17 11.03 14.55
C ASP A 185 7.34 11.82 13.94
#